data_dc34fa2c66b82e757002d9687e267661
#
_entry.id   dc34fa2c66b82e757002d9687e267661
#
_cell.length_a   1.000
_cell.length_b   1.000
_cell.length_c   1.000
_cell.angle_alpha   90.00
_cell.angle_beta   90.00
_cell.angle_gamma   90.00
#
_symmetry.space_group_name_H-M   'P 1'
#
loop_
_entity.id
_entity.type
_entity.pdbx_description
1 polymer ?
#
loop_
_entity_poly.entity_id
_entity_poly.type
_entity_poly.pdbx_seq_one_letter_code
_entity_poly.pdbx_strand_id
1 'polypeptide(L)'
;KFGGIVTLALQNLTSALENHDLRDMLQNCGYKMFFPQTGLDAANLLKIQPLSEKEFDTLLEGSVAETPPEDIVAEITPWKKAANRVLAGMALCAITLNFLCLNYILPAVGIVLQLLGFRALRRENRWFNACFAVTIIRAAYFFPTLVLNTTTFHATILTPSVTSALTAASVVLMLAEFVCLWQGLRAVKAKVGLPPSAKCAAALIVWYALMGVLAVAGYEGTIILLAMVVAYICIIRNLYKLSGELDEAGYSITPQPVRVTDKCVVIALSAVVLVGCVLGYIFGDSYDMDWREVQPSEQSGVEEIKSELLELGFPEYVLNDLNPKDIAACDGAMRVVTDVEDKPADGGRTVTSVSGSGASRRIVQDTVYDKKLRMTGVAVQVSDERERWVIFHHFLWLTDPGFYGTEAVQLWPTYTEVSDGWASDGEVSGRVLYDRGGKTFAAPYRSLRSETYDYDSVFFGIRTRSDVFASFSVPRNGENCRGYVAYATSELADDYIISSWINYVHQQSWLQYPAMTAEEYRKS
;
A
#
# COMPACT_ATOMS: atom_id res chain seq x y z
N LYS A 1 46.37 29.47 21.95
CA LYS A 1 45.21 30.31 21.53
C LYS A 1 44.12 29.35 21.16
N PHE A 2 43.16 29.13 22.08
CA PHE A 2 41.97 28.36 21.79
C PHE A 2 40.92 29.32 21.25
N GLY A 3 40.54 29.20 19.99
CA GLY A 3 39.47 29.95 19.36
C GLY A 3 38.12 29.38 19.73
N GLY A 4 37.66 29.59 20.93
CA GLY A 4 36.30 29.29 21.35
C GLY A 4 35.44 30.55 21.31
N ILE A 5 34.24 30.48 20.76
CA ILE A 5 33.23 31.53 20.87
C ILE A 5 32.55 31.33 22.23
N VAL A 6 32.80 32.23 23.16
CA VAL A 6 32.10 32.25 24.45
C VAL A 6 30.91 33.20 24.32
N THR A 7 29.70 32.70 24.46
CA THR A 7 28.48 33.51 24.55
C THR A 7 28.09 33.68 26.02
N LEU A 8 28.17 34.90 26.51
CA LEU A 8 27.75 35.25 27.86
C LEU A 8 26.43 36.01 27.81
N ALA A 9 25.38 35.48 28.44
CA ALA A 9 24.12 36.17 28.61
C ALA A 9 24.02 36.66 30.05
N LEU A 10 23.89 37.96 30.23
CA LEU A 10 23.77 38.59 31.55
C LEU A 10 22.40 39.25 31.68
N GLN A 11 21.71 38.94 32.77
CA GLN A 11 20.39 39.53 33.07
C GLN A 11 20.54 40.87 33.81
N ASN A 12 21.64 41.11 34.47
CA ASN A 12 21.97 42.34 35.20
C ASN A 12 23.44 42.68 35.06
N LEU A 13 23.67 43.87 34.53
CA LEU A 13 25.04 44.36 34.25
C LEU A 13 25.79 44.79 35.54
N THR A 14 25.07 45.22 36.57
CA THR A 14 25.66 45.65 37.84
C THR A 14 26.42 44.50 38.51
N SER A 15 25.83 43.31 38.56
CA SER A 15 26.47 42.11 39.12
C SER A 15 27.72 41.67 38.35
N ALA A 16 27.75 41.91 37.02
CA ALA A 16 28.92 41.60 36.20
C ALA A 16 30.07 42.61 36.37
N LEU A 17 29.75 43.84 36.72
CA LEU A 17 30.77 44.89 36.97
C LEU A 17 31.43 44.77 38.36
N GLU A 18 30.75 44.15 39.31
CA GLU A 18 31.29 43.88 40.64
C GLU A 18 32.28 42.70 40.64
N ASN A 19 32.22 41.83 39.64
CA ASN A 19 33.13 40.70 39.46
C ASN A 19 34.25 41.07 38.46
N HIS A 20 35.50 41.12 38.94
CA HIS A 20 36.66 41.52 38.15
C HIS A 20 36.87 40.65 36.90
N ASP A 21 36.71 39.35 37.03
CA ASP A 21 36.95 38.41 35.93
C ASP A 21 35.87 38.55 34.84
N LEU A 22 34.59 38.77 35.21
CA LEU A 22 33.51 39.00 34.27
C LEU A 22 33.64 40.35 33.55
N ARG A 23 34.14 41.39 34.26
CA ARG A 23 34.45 42.68 33.66
C ARG A 23 35.52 42.58 32.59
N ASP A 24 36.61 41.87 32.87
CA ASP A 24 37.73 41.69 31.93
C ASP A 24 37.30 40.85 30.73
N MET A 25 36.47 39.83 30.94
CA MET A 25 35.86 39.07 29.83
C MET A 25 34.98 39.95 28.95
N LEU A 26 34.12 40.80 29.52
CA LEU A 26 33.24 41.68 28.77
C LEU A 26 34.03 42.74 27.99
N GLN A 27 35.11 43.27 28.54
CA GLN A 27 35.96 44.26 27.83
C GLN A 27 36.71 43.64 26.65
N ASN A 28 37.06 42.36 26.74
CA ASN A 28 37.81 41.63 25.71
C ASN A 28 36.91 40.94 24.68
N CYS A 29 35.59 40.97 24.81
CA CYS A 29 34.66 40.46 23.79
C CYS A 29 34.73 41.30 22.52
N GLY A 30 34.96 40.65 21.37
CA GLY A 30 35.02 41.30 20.05
C GLY A 30 33.65 41.78 19.54
N TYR A 31 32.60 41.14 19.99
CA TYR A 31 31.21 41.50 19.66
C TYR A 31 30.42 41.62 20.95
N LYS A 32 29.68 42.69 21.11
CA LYS A 32 28.81 42.97 22.25
C LYS A 32 27.45 43.32 21.72
N MET A 33 26.38 42.65 22.20
CA MET A 33 24.99 42.95 21.86
C MET A 33 24.27 43.39 23.13
N PHE A 34 23.73 44.56 23.12
CA PHE A 34 23.01 45.14 24.26
C PHE A 34 21.53 45.27 23.90
N PHE A 35 20.69 44.80 24.81
CA PHE A 35 19.26 45.02 24.72
C PHE A 35 18.88 46.32 25.47
N PRO A 36 17.68 46.89 25.27
CA PRO A 36 17.23 48.09 26.00
C PRO A 36 17.41 47.92 27.49
N GLN A 37 18.02 48.92 28.13
CA GLN A 37 18.46 48.90 29.51
C GLN A 37 17.72 49.94 30.35
N THR A 38 17.59 49.67 31.66
CA THR A 38 17.13 50.72 32.59
C THR A 38 18.21 51.80 32.71
N GLY A 39 17.85 53.03 33.11
CA GLY A 39 18.78 54.17 33.18
C GLY A 39 19.99 53.91 34.07
N LEU A 40 19.88 53.05 35.10
CA LEU A 40 21.00 52.65 35.96
C LEU A 40 21.97 51.70 35.25
N ASP A 41 21.43 50.76 34.49
CA ASP A 41 22.25 49.78 33.75
C ASP A 41 22.88 50.45 32.52
N ALA A 42 22.23 51.40 31.87
CA ALA A 42 22.79 52.18 30.78
C ALA A 42 23.97 53.03 31.22
N ALA A 43 23.94 53.65 32.41
CA ALA A 43 25.07 54.36 33.00
C ALA A 43 26.26 53.46 33.31
N ASN A 44 26.00 52.21 33.69
CA ASN A 44 27.03 51.20 33.92
C ASN A 44 27.64 50.64 32.61
N LEU A 45 26.90 50.63 31.52
CA LEU A 45 27.38 50.28 30.19
C LEU A 45 28.50 51.18 29.69
N LEU A 46 28.43 52.50 29.98
CA LEU A 46 29.48 53.49 29.64
C LEU A 46 30.82 53.17 30.30
N LYS A 47 30.83 52.41 31.42
CA LYS A 47 32.07 51.95 32.07
C LYS A 47 32.75 50.80 31.33
N ILE A 48 32.03 50.10 30.48
CA ILE A 48 32.52 48.95 29.72
C ILE A 48 32.87 49.35 28.28
N GLN A 49 32.08 50.20 27.67
CA GLN A 49 32.24 50.65 26.29
C GLN A 49 31.81 52.09 26.12
N PRO A 50 32.71 52.95 25.55
CA PRO A 50 32.29 54.30 25.18
C PRO A 50 31.26 54.25 24.05
N LEU A 51 30.04 54.74 24.31
CA LEU A 51 28.96 54.87 23.33
C LEU A 51 28.85 56.32 22.93
N SER A 52 28.49 56.56 21.69
CA SER A 52 28.08 57.90 21.24
C SER A 52 26.74 58.28 21.90
N GLU A 53 26.50 59.57 22.01
CA GLU A 53 25.28 60.12 22.61
C GLU A 53 24.02 59.54 21.94
N LYS A 54 24.00 59.38 20.63
CA LYS A 54 22.92 58.76 19.84
C LYS A 54 22.75 57.25 20.14
N GLU A 55 23.81 56.51 20.33
CA GLU A 55 23.72 55.09 20.69
C GLU A 55 23.22 54.92 22.12
N PHE A 56 23.62 55.83 23.01
CA PHE A 56 23.16 55.82 24.39
C PHE A 56 21.66 56.15 24.50
N ASP A 57 21.19 57.16 23.76
CA ASP A 57 19.78 57.54 23.69
C ASP A 57 18.94 56.39 23.10
N THR A 58 19.43 55.73 22.07
CA THR A 58 18.74 54.57 21.47
C THR A 58 18.57 53.41 22.47
N LEU A 59 19.51 53.22 23.39
CA LEU A 59 19.45 52.22 24.47
C LEU A 59 18.47 52.60 25.58
N LEU A 60 18.34 53.91 25.85
CA LEU A 60 17.44 54.47 26.87
C LEU A 60 15.99 54.60 26.39
N GLU A 61 15.78 55.07 25.17
CA GLU A 61 14.46 55.36 24.63
C GLU A 61 13.60 54.12 24.42
N GLY A 62 14.18 52.94 24.68
CA GLY A 62 13.42 51.71 24.49
C GLY A 62 12.65 51.79 23.18
N SER A 63 13.35 51.87 22.03
CA SER A 63 12.68 51.48 20.81
C SER A 63 11.92 50.21 21.18
N VAL A 64 10.58 50.31 21.12
CA VAL A 64 9.74 49.09 21.20
C VAL A 64 10.54 48.07 20.45
N ALA A 65 11.05 47.05 21.17
CA ALA A 65 11.89 46.07 20.57
C ALA A 65 11.03 45.50 19.44
N GLU A 66 11.23 46.05 18.22
CA GLU A 66 10.84 45.28 17.07
C GLU A 66 11.55 43.97 17.29
N THR A 67 10.79 42.98 17.66
CA THR A 67 11.19 41.58 17.61
C THR A 67 12.08 41.49 16.40
N PRO A 68 13.38 41.09 16.54
CA PRO A 68 14.32 41.14 15.42
C PRO A 68 13.54 40.63 14.23
N PRO A 69 13.43 41.42 13.14
CA PRO A 69 12.42 41.21 12.14
C PRO A 69 12.42 39.71 11.86
N GLU A 70 11.27 39.05 11.91
CA GLU A 70 11.19 37.59 11.66
C GLU A 70 12.02 37.24 10.43
N ASP A 71 12.22 38.19 9.53
CA ASP A 71 13.11 38.15 8.39
C ASP A 71 14.61 37.94 8.76
N ILE A 72 15.15 38.52 9.83
CA ILE A 72 16.56 38.34 10.20
C ILE A 72 16.75 36.98 10.91
N VAL A 73 15.82 36.55 11.74
CA VAL A 73 15.86 35.20 12.35
C VAL A 73 15.50 34.13 11.34
N ALA A 74 14.63 34.44 10.36
CA ALA A 74 14.33 33.57 9.22
C ALA A 74 15.52 33.44 8.25
N GLU A 75 16.45 34.39 8.25
CA GLU A 75 17.64 34.35 7.39
C GLU A 75 18.70 33.32 7.81
N ILE A 76 18.76 32.92 9.07
CA ILE A 76 19.68 31.87 9.54
C ILE A 76 18.99 30.53 9.52
N THR A 77 18.98 29.86 8.38
CA THR A 77 18.50 28.49 8.29
C THR A 77 19.61 27.53 8.62
N PRO A 78 19.59 26.84 9.78
CA PRO A 78 20.69 25.94 10.15
C PRO A 78 20.74 24.76 9.20
N TRP A 79 21.93 24.45 8.70
CA TRP A 79 22.24 23.27 7.88
C TRP A 79 21.69 21.99 8.47
N LYS A 80 21.94 21.79 9.77
CA LYS A 80 21.60 20.57 10.53
C LYS A 80 20.11 20.20 10.43
N LYS A 81 19.20 21.18 10.45
CA LYS A 81 17.76 20.92 10.36
C LYS A 81 17.37 20.29 9.02
N ALA A 82 17.91 20.82 7.91
CA ALA A 82 17.63 20.32 6.58
C ALA A 82 18.31 18.96 6.34
N ALA A 83 19.57 18.82 6.71
CA ALA A 83 20.33 17.58 6.57
C ALA A 83 19.73 16.45 7.40
N ASN A 84 19.33 16.71 8.65
CA ASN A 84 18.70 15.70 9.51
C ASN A 84 17.37 15.21 8.95
N ARG A 85 16.56 16.09 8.31
CA ARG A 85 15.33 15.66 7.61
C ARG A 85 15.64 14.69 6.47
N VAL A 86 16.67 14.98 5.66
CA VAL A 86 17.09 14.08 4.58
C VAL A 86 17.53 12.73 5.14
N LEU A 87 18.43 12.74 6.14
CA LEU A 87 18.97 11.50 6.73
C LEU A 87 17.90 10.67 7.44
N ALA A 88 17.01 11.30 8.19
CA ALA A 88 15.87 10.63 8.82
C ALA A 88 14.93 10.04 7.75
N GLY A 89 14.66 10.78 6.68
CA GLY A 89 13.85 10.30 5.56
C GLY A 89 14.48 9.10 4.86
N MET A 90 15.80 9.11 4.65
CA MET A 90 16.54 7.97 4.10
C MET A 90 16.46 6.74 5.00
N ALA A 91 16.64 6.93 6.32
CA ALA A 91 16.53 5.85 7.29
C ALA A 91 15.15 5.21 7.31
N LEU A 92 14.08 6.01 7.28
CA LEU A 92 12.70 5.52 7.24
C LEU A 92 12.38 4.77 5.94
N CYS A 93 12.90 5.22 4.81
CA CYS A 93 12.71 4.51 3.52
C CYS A 93 13.45 3.16 3.46
N ALA A 94 14.47 2.94 4.28
CA ALA A 94 15.21 1.69 4.32
C ALA A 94 14.61 0.65 5.28
N ILE A 95 13.73 1.07 6.19
CA ILE A 95 13.09 0.18 7.17
C ILE A 95 11.87 -0.45 6.51
N THR A 96 11.90 -1.78 6.34
CA THR A 96 10.76 -2.56 5.83
C THR A 96 10.20 -3.41 6.97
N LEU A 97 9.00 -3.06 7.44
CA LEU A 97 8.28 -3.77 8.49
C LEU A 97 6.90 -4.16 7.96
N ASN A 98 6.65 -5.46 7.79
CA ASN A 98 5.43 -5.99 7.16
C ASN A 98 4.27 -6.18 8.17
N PHE A 99 4.13 -5.28 9.13
CA PHE A 99 2.99 -5.27 10.05
C PHE A 99 2.39 -3.87 10.17
N LEU A 100 1.09 -3.77 10.41
CA LEU A 100 0.34 -2.52 10.54
C LEU A 100 0.58 -1.51 9.39
N CYS A 101 0.79 -2.00 8.17
CA CYS A 101 1.08 -1.20 6.97
C CYS A 101 2.33 -0.30 7.10
N LEU A 102 3.26 -0.58 8.03
CA LEU A 102 4.47 0.21 8.22
C LEU A 102 5.39 0.20 7.00
N ASN A 103 5.36 -0.87 6.20
CA ASN A 103 6.04 -0.96 4.90
C ASN A 103 5.58 0.10 3.87
N TYR A 104 4.44 0.75 4.09
CA TYR A 104 3.93 1.87 3.30
C TYR A 104 4.05 3.20 4.02
N ILE A 105 3.76 3.23 5.33
CA ILE A 105 3.75 4.45 6.15
C ILE A 105 5.18 5.01 6.31
N LEU A 106 6.16 4.16 6.64
CA LEU A 106 7.54 4.61 6.86
C LEU A 106 8.17 5.21 5.60
N PRO A 107 8.09 4.58 4.41
CA PRO A 107 8.54 5.21 3.18
C PRO A 107 7.78 6.48 2.82
N ALA A 108 6.46 6.56 3.08
CA ALA A 108 5.68 7.77 2.85
C ALA A 108 6.21 8.95 3.65
N VAL A 109 6.39 8.77 4.97
CA VAL A 109 6.98 9.78 5.84
C VAL A 109 8.42 10.08 5.42
N GLY A 110 9.19 9.05 5.06
CA GLY A 110 10.57 9.16 4.61
C GLY A 110 10.71 10.05 3.37
N ILE A 111 9.88 9.83 2.34
CA ILE A 111 9.86 10.63 1.11
C ILE A 111 9.47 12.09 1.41
N VAL A 112 8.49 12.32 2.28
CA VAL A 112 8.10 13.68 2.70
C VAL A 112 9.26 14.40 3.39
N LEU A 113 9.95 13.74 4.31
CA LEU A 113 11.12 14.32 5.00
C LEU A 113 12.26 14.63 4.04
N GLN A 114 12.56 13.73 3.08
CA GLN A 114 13.54 13.98 2.03
C GLN A 114 13.14 15.16 1.15
N LEU A 115 11.86 15.22 0.74
CA LEU A 115 11.32 16.31 -0.07
C LEU A 115 11.51 17.67 0.63
N LEU A 116 11.16 17.77 1.92
CA LEU A 116 11.31 19.00 2.71
C LEU A 116 12.78 19.36 2.94
N GLY A 117 13.63 18.35 3.21
CA GLY A 117 15.06 18.55 3.40
C GLY A 117 15.75 19.03 2.13
N PHE A 118 15.56 18.34 1.00
CA PHE A 118 16.14 18.76 -0.28
C PHE A 118 15.51 20.07 -0.82
N ARG A 119 14.25 20.35 -0.52
CA ARG A 119 13.65 21.66 -0.81
C ARG A 119 14.44 22.80 -0.18
N ALA A 120 14.89 22.63 1.06
CA ALA A 120 15.73 23.62 1.73
C ALA A 120 17.15 23.68 1.14
N LEU A 121 17.72 22.53 0.73
CA LEU A 121 19.09 22.42 0.22
C LEU A 121 19.25 22.75 -1.27
N ARG A 122 18.18 22.78 -2.06
CA ARG A 122 18.21 22.79 -3.53
C ARG A 122 19.01 23.95 -4.17
N ARG A 123 19.15 25.08 -3.47
CA ARG A 123 19.88 26.25 -3.96
C ARG A 123 21.37 26.26 -3.58
N GLU A 124 21.78 25.39 -2.69
CA GLU A 124 23.17 25.34 -2.24
C GLU A 124 24.13 24.91 -3.37
N ASN A 125 23.70 23.95 -4.18
CA ASN A 125 24.41 23.54 -5.37
C ASN A 125 23.46 22.76 -6.33
N ARG A 126 23.94 22.58 -7.58
CA ARG A 126 23.19 21.86 -8.63
C ARG A 126 22.85 20.41 -8.25
N TRP A 127 23.66 19.77 -7.43
CA TRP A 127 23.49 18.38 -7.04
C TRP A 127 22.32 18.20 -6.07
N PHE A 128 22.17 19.10 -5.10
CA PHE A 128 21.01 19.07 -4.21
C PHE A 128 19.73 19.48 -4.94
N ASN A 129 19.82 20.32 -5.96
CA ASN A 129 18.67 20.59 -6.84
C ASN A 129 18.27 19.32 -7.63
N ALA A 130 19.25 18.54 -8.11
CA ALA A 130 18.99 17.23 -8.73
C ALA A 130 18.37 16.24 -7.74
N CYS A 131 18.87 16.15 -6.49
CA CYS A 131 18.23 15.34 -5.44
C CYS A 131 16.76 15.75 -5.24
N PHE A 132 16.48 17.05 -5.16
CA PHE A 132 15.11 17.55 -5.01
C PHE A 132 14.21 17.12 -6.19
N ALA A 133 14.70 17.24 -7.43
CA ALA A 133 13.96 16.81 -8.62
C ALA A 133 13.68 15.29 -8.62
N VAL A 134 14.69 14.49 -8.28
CA VAL A 134 14.54 13.03 -8.16
C VAL A 134 13.52 12.66 -7.07
N THR A 135 13.58 13.33 -5.92
CA THR A 135 12.62 13.09 -4.82
C THR A 135 11.19 13.45 -5.24
N ILE A 136 10.99 14.52 -6.03
CA ILE A 136 9.67 14.86 -6.60
C ILE A 136 9.18 13.73 -7.51
N ILE A 137 10.02 13.20 -8.41
CA ILE A 137 9.66 12.11 -9.30
C ILE A 137 9.29 10.87 -8.48
N ARG A 138 10.08 10.52 -7.45
CA ARG A 138 9.76 9.42 -6.54
C ARG A 138 8.42 9.63 -5.82
N ALA A 139 8.14 10.81 -5.32
CA ALA A 139 6.87 11.14 -4.69
C ALA A 139 5.71 11.02 -5.69
N ALA A 140 5.90 11.48 -6.94
CA ALA A 140 4.89 11.49 -7.98
C ALA A 140 4.43 10.08 -8.43
N TYR A 141 5.25 9.05 -8.28
CA TYR A 141 4.79 7.68 -8.52
C TYR A 141 4.40 6.95 -7.23
N PHE A 142 5.08 7.20 -6.11
CA PHE A 142 4.82 6.49 -4.86
C PHE A 142 3.44 6.80 -4.27
N PHE A 143 3.06 8.07 -4.15
CA PHE A 143 1.77 8.45 -3.57
C PHE A 143 0.55 8.00 -4.40
N PRO A 144 0.55 8.12 -5.74
CA PRO A 144 -0.51 7.50 -6.54
C PRO A 144 -0.59 5.97 -6.38
N THR A 145 0.54 5.27 -6.23
CA THR A 145 0.53 3.83 -5.98
C THR A 145 -0.13 3.49 -4.63
N LEU A 146 0.06 4.32 -3.58
CA LEU A 146 -0.66 4.13 -2.32
C LEU A 146 -2.19 4.23 -2.50
N VAL A 147 -2.65 5.17 -3.32
CA VAL A 147 -4.08 5.29 -3.64
C VAL A 147 -4.54 4.12 -4.49
N LEU A 148 -3.77 3.73 -5.50
CA LEU A 148 -4.11 2.61 -6.37
C LEU A 148 -4.26 1.29 -5.57
N ASN A 149 -3.44 1.08 -4.56
CA ASN A 149 -3.51 -0.07 -3.66
C ASN A 149 -4.80 -0.15 -2.82
N THR A 150 -5.66 0.86 -2.84
CA THR A 150 -7.00 0.80 -2.24
C THR A 150 -8.08 0.36 -3.22
N THR A 151 -7.72 0.02 -4.45
CA THR A 151 -8.64 -0.31 -5.53
C THR A 151 -8.35 -1.68 -6.14
N THR A 152 -9.35 -2.30 -6.74
CA THR A 152 -9.18 -3.53 -7.53
C THR A 152 -8.39 -3.31 -8.81
N PHE A 153 -8.24 -2.04 -9.25
CA PHE A 153 -7.48 -1.69 -10.45
C PHE A 153 -5.99 -1.96 -10.32
N HIS A 154 -5.46 -2.04 -9.08
CA HIS A 154 -4.05 -2.32 -8.87
C HIS A 154 -3.62 -3.64 -9.55
N ALA A 155 -4.42 -4.71 -9.45
CA ALA A 155 -4.14 -6.00 -10.07
C ALA A 155 -4.10 -5.92 -11.62
N THR A 156 -4.92 -5.03 -12.20
CA THR A 156 -5.00 -4.85 -13.65
C THR A 156 -3.88 -3.93 -14.18
N ILE A 157 -3.53 -2.88 -13.42
CA ILE A 157 -2.55 -1.87 -13.82
C ILE A 157 -1.12 -2.30 -13.45
N LEU A 158 -0.93 -2.83 -12.23
CA LEU A 158 0.35 -3.28 -11.70
C LEU A 158 0.63 -4.74 -12.07
N THR A 159 0.61 -5.05 -13.35
CA THR A 159 1.02 -6.37 -13.84
C THR A 159 2.45 -6.69 -13.40
N PRO A 160 2.88 -7.96 -13.31
CA PRO A 160 4.25 -8.33 -12.94
C PRO A 160 5.33 -7.59 -13.74
N SER A 161 5.10 -7.39 -15.04
CA SER A 161 6.02 -6.65 -15.92
C SER A 161 6.10 -5.16 -15.57
N VAL A 162 4.95 -4.52 -15.29
CA VAL A 162 4.88 -3.11 -14.87
C VAL A 162 5.52 -2.93 -13.50
N THR A 163 5.23 -3.80 -12.55
CA THR A 163 5.82 -3.77 -11.20
C THR A 163 7.33 -3.94 -11.26
N SER A 164 7.84 -4.88 -12.04
CA SER A 164 9.29 -5.06 -12.23
C SER A 164 9.94 -3.82 -12.85
N ALA A 165 9.31 -3.21 -13.87
CA ALA A 165 9.81 -1.99 -14.49
C ALA A 165 9.82 -0.79 -13.52
N LEU A 166 8.76 -0.62 -12.73
CA LEU A 166 8.68 0.43 -11.70
C LEU A 166 9.71 0.23 -10.59
N THR A 167 9.94 -1.01 -10.18
CA THR A 167 10.96 -1.36 -9.18
C THR A 167 12.35 -1.03 -9.70
N ALA A 168 12.68 -1.44 -10.93
CA ALA A 168 13.96 -1.12 -11.56
C ALA A 168 14.15 0.40 -11.70
N ALA A 169 13.14 1.13 -12.16
CA ALA A 169 13.18 2.59 -12.24
C ALA A 169 13.38 3.25 -10.87
N SER A 170 12.72 2.73 -9.83
CA SER A 170 12.87 3.21 -8.45
C SER A 170 14.29 3.04 -7.93
N VAL A 171 14.92 1.88 -8.18
CA VAL A 171 16.32 1.61 -7.80
C VAL A 171 17.27 2.55 -8.53
N VAL A 172 17.08 2.76 -9.84
CA VAL A 172 17.92 3.68 -10.62
C VAL A 172 17.79 5.11 -10.11
N LEU A 173 16.57 5.60 -9.85
CA LEU A 173 16.33 6.93 -9.30
C LEU A 173 16.96 7.09 -7.92
N MET A 174 16.86 6.09 -7.07
CA MET A 174 17.45 6.10 -5.73
C MET A 174 18.99 6.15 -5.79
N LEU A 175 19.62 5.35 -6.65
CA LEU A 175 21.06 5.40 -6.85
C LEU A 175 21.51 6.76 -7.41
N ALA A 176 20.76 7.33 -8.36
CA ALA A 176 21.01 8.66 -8.88
C ALA A 176 20.92 9.73 -7.78
N GLU A 177 19.92 9.63 -6.88
CA GLU A 177 19.77 10.51 -5.72
C GLU A 177 21.01 10.44 -4.80
N PHE A 178 21.51 9.23 -4.51
CA PHE A 178 22.71 9.06 -3.66
C PHE A 178 23.98 9.56 -4.31
N VAL A 179 24.14 9.40 -5.63
CA VAL A 179 25.27 9.99 -6.37
C VAL A 179 25.20 11.52 -6.30
N CYS A 180 24.02 12.10 -6.50
CA CYS A 180 23.82 13.53 -6.37
C CYS A 180 24.08 14.02 -4.94
N LEU A 181 23.60 13.29 -3.92
CA LEU A 181 23.87 13.59 -2.50
C LEU A 181 25.38 13.56 -2.21
N TRP A 182 26.09 12.52 -2.68
CA TRP A 182 27.54 12.40 -2.52
C TRP A 182 28.28 13.61 -3.11
N GLN A 183 27.95 13.98 -4.35
CA GLN A 183 28.56 15.15 -5.00
C GLN A 183 28.13 16.46 -4.32
N GLY A 184 26.90 16.57 -3.88
CA GLY A 184 26.38 17.74 -3.14
C GLY A 184 27.13 17.97 -1.84
N LEU A 185 27.35 16.92 -1.05
CA LEU A 185 28.11 16.98 0.20
C LEU A 185 29.58 17.33 -0.02
N ARG A 186 30.21 16.79 -1.08
CA ARG A 186 31.58 17.17 -1.47
C ARG A 186 31.69 18.65 -1.82
N ALA A 187 30.73 19.16 -2.57
CA ALA A 187 30.70 20.57 -2.97
C ALA A 187 30.53 21.51 -1.75
N VAL A 188 29.70 21.13 -0.77
CA VAL A 188 29.53 21.91 0.47
C VAL A 188 30.80 21.87 1.32
N LYS A 189 31.41 20.68 1.50
CA LYS A 189 32.72 20.59 2.25
C LYS A 189 33.80 21.46 1.62
N ALA A 190 33.88 21.49 0.30
CA ALA A 190 34.80 22.36 -0.44
C ALA A 190 34.54 23.86 -0.19
N LYS A 191 33.26 24.29 -0.10
CA LYS A 191 32.89 25.69 0.21
C LYS A 191 33.37 26.12 1.60
N VAL A 192 33.42 25.21 2.57
CA VAL A 192 33.82 25.50 3.97
C VAL A 192 35.34 25.33 4.18
N GLY A 193 36.08 24.97 3.13
CA GLY A 193 37.52 24.71 3.23
C GLY A 193 37.89 23.37 3.89
N LEU A 194 36.91 22.48 4.08
CA LEU A 194 37.15 21.11 4.55
C LEU A 194 37.56 20.20 3.40
N PRO A 195 38.34 19.11 3.67
CA PRO A 195 38.65 18.14 2.62
C PRO A 195 37.39 17.65 1.90
N PRO A 196 37.31 17.70 0.55
CA PRO A 196 36.10 17.40 -0.20
C PRO A 196 35.87 15.87 -0.31
N SER A 197 35.90 15.17 0.83
CA SER A 197 35.64 13.74 0.93
C SER A 197 34.35 13.49 1.68
N ALA A 198 33.45 12.71 1.06
CA ALA A 198 32.20 12.23 1.66
C ALA A 198 32.12 10.70 1.50
N LYS A 199 33.13 10.00 2.09
CA LYS A 199 33.29 8.53 1.96
C LYS A 199 32.03 7.77 2.43
N CYS A 200 31.33 8.27 3.46
CA CYS A 200 30.10 7.66 3.97
C CYS A 200 28.95 7.71 2.93
N ALA A 201 28.84 8.79 2.16
CA ALA A 201 27.83 8.85 1.09
C ALA A 201 28.20 7.95 -0.10
N ALA A 202 29.48 7.80 -0.43
CA ALA A 202 29.94 6.82 -1.41
C ALA A 202 29.70 5.37 -0.92
N ALA A 203 29.93 5.08 0.37
CA ALA A 203 29.63 3.78 0.96
C ALA A 203 28.13 3.42 0.88
N LEU A 204 27.25 4.42 0.97
CA LEU A 204 25.82 4.21 0.79
C LEU A 204 25.46 3.72 -0.63
N ILE A 205 26.09 4.31 -1.66
CA ILE A 205 25.91 3.88 -3.05
C ILE A 205 26.32 2.42 -3.23
N VAL A 206 27.51 2.06 -2.70
CA VAL A 206 28.02 0.68 -2.78
C VAL A 206 27.10 -0.28 -2.03
N TRP A 207 26.61 0.14 -0.85
CA TRP A 207 25.70 -0.67 -0.04
C TRP A 207 24.40 -1.00 -0.79
N TYR A 208 23.74 0.00 -1.41
CA TYR A 208 22.52 -0.21 -2.18
C TYR A 208 22.75 -1.01 -3.47
N ALA A 209 23.88 -0.82 -4.14
CA ALA A 209 24.24 -1.63 -5.29
C ALA A 209 24.43 -3.11 -4.90
N LEU A 210 25.10 -3.37 -3.76
CA LEU A 210 25.29 -4.72 -3.23
C LEU A 210 23.95 -5.36 -2.83
N MET A 211 23.07 -4.61 -2.13
CA MET A 211 21.72 -5.10 -1.80
C MET A 211 20.93 -5.44 -3.06
N GLY A 212 21.02 -4.64 -4.11
CA GLY A 212 20.39 -4.93 -5.41
C GLY A 212 20.90 -6.23 -6.03
N VAL A 213 22.22 -6.46 -6.00
CA VAL A 213 22.82 -7.72 -6.48
C VAL A 213 22.35 -8.92 -5.66
N LEU A 214 22.32 -8.81 -4.33
CA LEU A 214 21.83 -9.88 -3.45
C LEU A 214 20.35 -10.20 -3.71
N ALA A 215 19.53 -9.18 -3.92
CA ALA A 215 18.10 -9.35 -4.24
C ALA A 215 17.90 -10.04 -5.59
N VAL A 216 18.64 -9.65 -6.64
CA VAL A 216 18.57 -10.30 -7.96
C VAL A 216 19.09 -11.74 -7.91
N ALA A 217 20.09 -12.01 -7.05
CA ALA A 217 20.63 -13.36 -6.86
C ALA A 217 19.73 -14.27 -6.00
N GLY A 218 18.60 -13.76 -5.47
CA GLY A 218 17.69 -14.52 -4.60
C GLY A 218 18.35 -14.96 -3.29
N TYR A 219 19.30 -14.17 -2.76
CA TYR A 219 20.05 -14.56 -1.57
C TYR A 219 19.23 -14.40 -0.28
N GLU A 220 19.01 -15.48 0.47
CA GLU A 220 18.21 -15.54 1.70
C GLU A 220 19.03 -15.73 2.99
N GLY A 221 20.34 -15.66 2.92
CA GLY A 221 21.23 -15.91 4.06
C GLY A 221 21.16 -14.85 5.16
N THR A 222 20.62 -15.21 6.32
CA THR A 222 20.34 -14.32 7.47
C THR A 222 21.57 -13.59 7.98
N ILE A 223 22.74 -14.24 8.03
CA ILE A 223 23.98 -13.65 8.59
C ILE A 223 24.45 -12.46 7.75
N ILE A 224 24.47 -12.60 6.42
CA ILE A 224 24.88 -11.50 5.52
C ILE A 224 23.85 -10.38 5.58
N LEU A 225 22.54 -10.69 5.60
CA LEU A 225 21.52 -9.66 5.73
C LEU A 225 21.65 -8.87 7.04
N LEU A 226 21.94 -9.55 8.16
CA LEU A 226 22.19 -8.87 9.45
C LEU A 226 23.44 -7.98 9.38
N ALA A 227 24.53 -8.47 8.78
CA ALA A 227 25.75 -7.67 8.59
C ALA A 227 25.47 -6.43 7.72
N MET A 228 24.63 -6.55 6.69
CA MET A 228 24.22 -5.43 5.85
C MET A 228 23.40 -4.39 6.62
N VAL A 229 22.50 -4.81 7.53
CA VAL A 229 21.76 -3.89 8.41
C VAL A 229 22.72 -3.12 9.33
N VAL A 230 23.69 -3.80 9.96
CA VAL A 230 24.70 -3.16 10.82
C VAL A 230 25.54 -2.16 10.00
N ALA A 231 25.99 -2.55 8.80
CA ALA A 231 26.72 -1.67 7.90
C ALA A 231 25.92 -0.41 7.55
N TYR A 232 24.61 -0.55 7.26
CA TYR A 232 23.71 0.57 6.99
C TYR A 232 23.63 1.54 8.17
N ILE A 233 23.42 1.02 9.39
CA ILE A 233 23.38 1.84 10.61
C ILE A 233 24.69 2.62 10.78
N CYS A 234 25.84 1.97 10.56
CA CYS A 234 27.16 2.63 10.63
C CYS A 234 27.30 3.74 9.57
N ILE A 235 26.85 3.50 8.34
CA ILE A 235 26.88 4.50 7.26
C ILE A 235 26.02 5.71 7.62
N ILE A 236 24.78 5.50 8.05
CA ILE A 236 23.86 6.59 8.44
C ILE A 236 24.43 7.37 9.63
N ARG A 237 24.96 6.69 10.65
CA ARG A 237 25.62 7.36 11.78
C ARG A 237 26.81 8.24 11.34
N ASN A 238 27.60 7.78 10.37
CA ASN A 238 28.71 8.56 9.83
C ASN A 238 28.23 9.75 8.99
N LEU A 239 27.09 9.64 8.30
CA LEU A 239 26.46 10.76 7.62
C LEU A 239 25.94 11.82 8.61
N TYR A 240 25.36 11.40 9.74
CA TYR A 240 25.00 12.33 10.82
C TYR A 240 26.23 13.04 11.42
N LYS A 241 27.35 12.34 11.62
CA LYS A 241 28.62 12.96 12.08
C LYS A 241 29.13 13.98 11.06
N LEU A 242 29.15 13.64 9.77
CA LEU A 242 29.53 14.56 8.71
C LEU A 242 28.64 15.81 8.67
N SER A 243 27.32 15.62 8.89
CA SER A 243 26.38 16.75 9.02
C SER A 243 26.70 17.63 10.23
N GLY A 244 27.10 17.02 11.36
CA GLY A 244 27.56 17.74 12.55
C GLY A 244 28.85 18.53 12.31
N GLU A 245 29.84 17.95 11.63
CA GLU A 245 31.10 18.64 11.26
C GLU A 245 30.85 19.91 10.44
N LEU A 246 29.87 19.88 9.54
CA LEU A 246 29.49 21.05 8.74
C LEU A 246 28.76 22.12 9.56
N ASP A 247 27.94 21.70 10.51
CA ASP A 247 27.26 22.61 11.44
C ASP A 247 28.26 23.29 12.40
N GLU A 248 29.19 22.52 12.95
CA GLU A 248 30.29 23.02 13.81
C GLU A 248 31.24 23.96 13.05
N ALA A 249 31.41 23.75 11.74
CA ALA A 249 32.16 24.65 10.88
C ALA A 249 31.39 25.95 10.53
N GLY A 250 30.18 26.14 11.08
CA GLY A 250 29.36 27.33 10.89
C GLY A 250 28.67 27.43 9.52
N TYR A 251 28.49 26.29 8.83
CA TYR A 251 27.81 26.32 7.54
C TYR A 251 26.32 26.56 7.70
N SER A 252 25.83 27.64 7.12
CA SER A 252 24.41 27.99 7.04
C SER A 252 23.91 27.87 5.60
N ILE A 253 22.63 27.59 5.46
CA ILE A 253 21.97 27.47 4.16
C ILE A 253 21.54 28.86 3.68
N THR A 254 21.64 29.11 2.38
CA THR A 254 21.14 30.34 1.76
C THR A 254 19.66 30.50 2.01
N PRO A 255 19.21 31.61 2.65
CA PRO A 255 17.81 31.86 2.94
C PRO A 255 16.95 31.84 1.66
N GLN A 256 15.76 31.26 1.76
CA GLN A 256 14.87 31.16 0.60
C GLN A 256 13.54 31.88 0.87
N PRO A 257 13.06 32.72 -0.07
CA PRO A 257 11.69 33.23 0.01
C PRO A 257 10.71 32.06 -0.09
N VAL A 258 9.99 31.78 0.98
CA VAL A 258 9.06 30.65 1.09
C VAL A 258 7.65 31.13 0.71
N ARG A 259 7.22 30.87 -0.52
CA ARG A 259 5.82 31.13 -0.94
C ARG A 259 4.82 30.16 -0.32
N VAL A 260 5.24 28.94 -0.05
CA VAL A 260 4.42 27.86 0.54
C VAL A 260 5.18 27.26 1.71
N THR A 261 4.61 27.28 2.90
CA THR A 261 5.25 26.74 4.10
C THR A 261 5.38 25.21 4.03
N ASP A 262 6.35 24.63 4.75
CA ASP A 262 6.50 23.16 4.86
C ASP A 262 5.23 22.51 5.41
N LYS A 263 4.55 23.16 6.36
CA LYS A 263 3.27 22.68 6.93
C LYS A 263 2.20 22.56 5.84
N CYS A 264 2.07 23.56 4.96
CA CYS A 264 1.11 23.51 3.85
C CYS A 264 1.40 22.36 2.89
N VAL A 265 2.68 22.08 2.58
CA VAL A 265 3.06 20.96 1.71
C VAL A 265 2.67 19.62 2.34
N VAL A 266 2.98 19.43 3.64
CA VAL A 266 2.62 18.21 4.36
C VAL A 266 1.10 18.03 4.42
N ILE A 267 0.37 19.06 4.81
CA ILE A 267 -1.09 19.01 4.91
C ILE A 267 -1.73 18.72 3.55
N ALA A 268 -1.31 19.42 2.50
CA ALA A 268 -1.85 19.22 1.16
C ALA A 268 -1.59 17.79 0.64
N LEU A 269 -0.36 17.28 0.80
CA LEU A 269 -0.01 15.94 0.36
C LEU A 269 -0.76 14.87 1.16
N SER A 270 -0.82 15.03 2.49
CA SER A 270 -1.58 14.11 3.36
C SER A 270 -3.08 14.13 3.02
N ALA A 271 -3.65 15.31 2.77
CA ALA A 271 -5.06 15.43 2.40
C ALA A 271 -5.35 14.75 1.05
N VAL A 272 -4.49 14.97 0.03
CA VAL A 272 -4.65 14.34 -1.29
C VAL A 272 -4.59 12.82 -1.18
N VAL A 273 -3.62 12.28 -0.42
CA VAL A 273 -3.49 10.82 -0.23
C VAL A 273 -4.69 10.26 0.53
N LEU A 274 -5.07 10.87 1.65
CA LEU A 274 -6.20 10.41 2.46
C LEU A 274 -7.53 10.46 1.68
N VAL A 275 -7.81 11.57 1.02
CA VAL A 275 -9.01 11.70 0.17
C VAL A 275 -8.96 10.69 -0.98
N GLY A 276 -7.81 10.54 -1.63
CA GLY A 276 -7.61 9.55 -2.68
C GLY A 276 -7.87 8.12 -2.20
N CYS A 277 -7.35 7.73 -1.04
CA CYS A 277 -7.58 6.41 -0.44
C CYS A 277 -9.07 6.19 -0.11
N VAL A 278 -9.73 7.18 0.47
CA VAL A 278 -11.18 7.10 0.78
C VAL A 278 -11.99 6.93 -0.50
N LEU A 279 -11.71 7.72 -1.53
CA LEU A 279 -12.37 7.58 -2.83
C LEU A 279 -12.05 6.23 -3.49
N GLY A 280 -10.82 5.74 -3.36
CA GLY A 280 -10.41 4.43 -3.84
C GLY A 280 -11.24 3.30 -3.20
N TYR A 281 -11.41 3.31 -1.89
CA TYR A 281 -12.25 2.33 -1.18
C TYR A 281 -13.75 2.46 -1.50
N ILE A 282 -14.26 3.67 -1.76
CA ILE A 282 -15.69 3.86 -2.04
C ILE A 282 -16.06 3.46 -3.47
N PHE A 283 -15.19 3.77 -4.44
CA PHE A 283 -15.48 3.65 -5.87
C PHE A 283 -14.63 2.62 -6.61
N GLY A 284 -13.56 2.13 -6.01
CA GLY A 284 -12.60 1.25 -6.64
C GLY A 284 -12.50 -0.14 -6.01
N ASP A 285 -13.37 -0.52 -5.07
CA ASP A 285 -13.34 -1.79 -4.34
C ASP A 285 -14.08 -2.94 -5.03
N SER A 286 -14.78 -2.64 -6.13
CA SER A 286 -15.58 -3.61 -6.90
C SER A 286 -15.26 -3.54 -8.39
N TYR A 287 -15.53 -4.62 -9.10
CA TYR A 287 -15.42 -4.66 -10.55
C TYR A 287 -16.59 -3.95 -11.21
N ASP A 288 -16.30 -3.25 -12.30
CA ASP A 288 -17.33 -2.76 -13.21
C ASP A 288 -17.84 -3.92 -14.07
N MET A 289 -19.15 -4.22 -13.95
CA MET A 289 -19.81 -5.35 -14.57
C MET A 289 -20.82 -4.86 -15.62
N ASP A 290 -20.85 -5.48 -16.79
CA ASP A 290 -21.77 -5.15 -17.90
C ASP A 290 -23.16 -5.78 -17.67
N TRP A 291 -23.92 -5.19 -16.74
CA TRP A 291 -25.25 -5.67 -16.40
C TRP A 291 -26.28 -5.36 -17.46
N ARG A 292 -27.01 -6.38 -17.93
CA ARG A 292 -28.09 -6.26 -18.90
C ARG A 292 -29.36 -6.98 -18.41
N GLU A 293 -30.52 -6.41 -18.68
CA GLU A 293 -31.78 -7.06 -18.40
C GLU A 293 -31.90 -8.33 -19.22
N VAL A 294 -32.22 -9.43 -18.57
CA VAL A 294 -32.43 -10.73 -19.23
C VAL A 294 -33.74 -10.66 -20.03
N GLN A 295 -33.66 -10.77 -21.34
CA GLN A 295 -34.81 -10.85 -22.21
C GLN A 295 -35.27 -12.31 -22.36
N PRO A 296 -36.58 -12.59 -22.36
CA PRO A 296 -37.07 -13.92 -22.68
C PRO A 296 -36.55 -14.36 -24.06
N SER A 297 -35.95 -15.53 -24.13
CA SER A 297 -35.49 -16.10 -25.41
C SER A 297 -36.55 -17.03 -25.97
N GLU A 298 -37.15 -16.68 -27.10
CA GLU A 298 -38.14 -17.51 -27.80
C GLU A 298 -37.49 -18.51 -28.78
N GLN A 299 -36.38 -19.14 -28.40
CA GLN A 299 -35.79 -20.19 -29.24
C GLN A 299 -36.50 -21.52 -28.97
N SER A 300 -37.35 -21.94 -29.91
CA SER A 300 -38.22 -23.13 -29.78
C SER A 300 -37.48 -24.43 -29.41
N GLY A 301 -36.26 -24.63 -29.91
CA GLY A 301 -35.46 -25.82 -29.59
C GLY A 301 -34.92 -25.83 -28.14
N VAL A 302 -34.73 -24.66 -27.54
CA VAL A 302 -34.23 -24.55 -26.14
C VAL A 302 -35.31 -24.94 -25.14
N GLU A 303 -36.59 -24.63 -25.43
CA GLU A 303 -37.71 -24.97 -24.53
C GLU A 303 -37.99 -26.48 -24.50
N GLU A 304 -37.74 -27.22 -25.59
CA GLU A 304 -37.83 -28.67 -25.64
C GLU A 304 -36.78 -29.31 -24.75
N ILE A 305 -35.50 -28.89 -24.87
CA ILE A 305 -34.40 -29.37 -24.02
C ILE A 305 -34.65 -29.03 -22.53
N LYS A 306 -35.18 -27.85 -22.23
CA LYS A 306 -35.56 -27.49 -20.85
C LYS A 306 -36.58 -28.46 -20.27
N SER A 307 -37.61 -28.80 -21.05
CA SER A 307 -38.64 -29.71 -20.61
C SER A 307 -38.08 -31.10 -20.33
N GLU A 308 -37.19 -31.61 -21.19
CA GLU A 308 -36.49 -32.89 -20.98
C GLU A 308 -35.62 -32.85 -19.72
N LEU A 309 -34.86 -31.77 -19.52
CA LEU A 309 -34.01 -31.61 -18.33
C LEU A 309 -34.84 -31.57 -17.05
N LEU A 310 -36.00 -30.91 -17.04
CA LEU A 310 -36.92 -30.88 -15.89
C LEU A 310 -37.46 -32.28 -15.58
N GLU A 311 -37.84 -33.06 -16.61
CA GLU A 311 -38.29 -34.44 -16.45
C GLU A 311 -37.21 -35.35 -15.86
N LEU A 312 -35.94 -35.12 -16.22
CA LEU A 312 -34.77 -35.80 -15.66
C LEU A 312 -34.39 -35.33 -14.26
N GLY A 313 -35.07 -34.31 -13.70
CA GLY A 313 -34.84 -33.80 -12.34
C GLY A 313 -33.83 -32.67 -12.23
N PHE A 314 -33.52 -31.95 -13.31
CA PHE A 314 -32.70 -30.74 -13.26
C PHE A 314 -33.41 -29.67 -12.42
N PRO A 315 -32.73 -29.01 -11.45
CA PRO A 315 -33.35 -28.00 -10.60
C PRO A 315 -33.83 -26.78 -11.42
N GLU A 316 -35.11 -26.48 -11.37
CA GLU A 316 -35.74 -25.41 -12.15
C GLU A 316 -35.09 -24.04 -11.92
N TYR A 317 -34.75 -23.70 -10.66
CA TYR A 317 -34.12 -22.42 -10.32
C TYR A 317 -32.73 -22.26 -10.94
N VAL A 318 -31.99 -23.34 -11.14
CA VAL A 318 -30.71 -23.32 -11.86
C VAL A 318 -30.94 -23.21 -13.35
N LEU A 319 -31.87 -23.99 -13.89
CA LEU A 319 -32.20 -24.04 -15.32
C LEU A 319 -32.63 -22.67 -15.85
N ASN A 320 -33.42 -21.92 -15.06
CA ASN A 320 -33.87 -20.57 -15.40
C ASN A 320 -32.76 -19.54 -15.47
N ASP A 321 -31.62 -19.80 -14.83
CA ASP A 321 -30.45 -18.91 -14.83
C ASP A 321 -29.48 -19.20 -15.99
N LEU A 322 -29.62 -20.34 -16.68
CA LEU A 322 -28.69 -20.74 -17.74
C LEU A 322 -28.89 -19.90 -19.03
N ASN A 323 -27.81 -19.70 -19.76
CA ASN A 323 -27.84 -19.16 -21.13
C ASN A 323 -28.46 -20.20 -22.09
N PRO A 324 -29.14 -19.77 -23.13
CA PRO A 324 -29.62 -20.67 -24.17
C PRO A 324 -28.55 -21.57 -24.78
N LYS A 325 -27.31 -21.08 -24.92
CA LYS A 325 -26.18 -21.85 -25.43
C LYS A 325 -25.79 -23.00 -24.47
N ASP A 326 -25.86 -22.76 -23.17
CA ASP A 326 -25.49 -23.76 -22.17
C ASP A 326 -26.59 -24.82 -22.01
N ILE A 327 -27.85 -24.43 -22.20
CA ILE A 327 -28.96 -25.37 -22.27
C ILE A 327 -28.85 -26.24 -23.53
N ALA A 328 -28.53 -25.65 -24.68
CA ALA A 328 -28.33 -26.40 -25.92
C ALA A 328 -27.16 -27.41 -25.85
N ALA A 329 -26.15 -27.15 -24.99
CA ALA A 329 -25.05 -28.09 -24.75
C ALA A 329 -25.53 -29.40 -24.04
N CYS A 330 -26.73 -29.40 -23.48
CA CYS A 330 -27.39 -30.55 -22.83
C CYS A 330 -28.34 -31.31 -23.79
N ASP A 331 -28.32 -30.98 -25.08
CA ASP A 331 -29.13 -31.72 -26.06
C ASP A 331 -28.80 -33.23 -26.03
N GLY A 332 -29.81 -34.07 -26.03
CA GLY A 332 -29.68 -35.52 -25.86
C GLY A 332 -29.40 -35.94 -24.42
N ALA A 333 -29.79 -35.14 -23.42
CA ALA A 333 -29.62 -35.49 -22.01
C ALA A 333 -30.26 -36.83 -21.65
N MET A 334 -29.48 -37.71 -21.00
CA MET A 334 -29.85 -39.06 -20.61
C MET A 334 -30.03 -39.19 -19.10
N ARG A 335 -29.25 -38.44 -18.33
CA ARG A 335 -29.24 -38.52 -16.88
C ARG A 335 -28.82 -37.19 -16.27
N VAL A 336 -29.46 -36.82 -15.16
CA VAL A 336 -29.11 -35.67 -14.33
C VAL A 336 -28.75 -36.12 -12.93
N VAL A 337 -27.64 -35.62 -12.40
CA VAL A 337 -27.21 -35.83 -11.02
C VAL A 337 -27.05 -34.46 -10.36
N THR A 338 -27.67 -34.29 -9.19
CA THR A 338 -27.69 -33.00 -8.48
C THR A 338 -27.18 -33.16 -7.04
N ASP A 339 -26.35 -32.22 -6.60
CA ASP A 339 -25.91 -32.06 -5.23
C ASP A 339 -26.16 -30.62 -4.77
N VAL A 340 -26.76 -30.45 -3.59
CA VAL A 340 -27.15 -29.14 -3.04
C VAL A 340 -26.65 -29.01 -1.62
N GLU A 341 -25.89 -27.97 -1.34
CA GLU A 341 -25.35 -27.68 -0.02
C GLU A 341 -25.55 -26.21 0.36
N ASP A 342 -26.15 -25.96 1.53
CA ASP A 342 -26.25 -24.60 2.10
C ASP A 342 -25.10 -24.38 3.07
N LYS A 343 -24.21 -23.45 2.73
CA LYS A 343 -22.99 -23.11 3.51
C LYS A 343 -23.13 -21.79 4.26
N PRO A 344 -22.63 -21.71 5.49
CA PRO A 344 -22.46 -20.41 6.14
C PRO A 344 -21.42 -19.59 5.36
N ALA A 345 -21.72 -18.32 5.13
CA ALA A 345 -20.86 -17.40 4.37
C ALA A 345 -20.30 -16.26 5.23
N ASP A 346 -20.40 -16.38 6.57
CA ASP A 346 -19.80 -15.48 7.55
C ASP A 346 -19.03 -16.29 8.61
N GLY A 347 -18.22 -15.58 9.43
CA GLY A 347 -17.47 -16.19 10.51
C GLY A 347 -18.34 -16.68 11.69
N GLY A 348 -19.66 -16.47 11.62
CA GLY A 348 -20.59 -16.74 12.70
C GLY A 348 -20.41 -15.84 13.93
N ARG A 349 -21.44 -15.69 14.71
CA ARG A 349 -21.38 -15.01 16.03
C ARG A 349 -21.75 -15.98 17.13
N THR A 350 -20.96 -15.97 18.21
CA THR A 350 -21.28 -16.78 19.39
C THR A 350 -22.42 -16.11 20.17
N VAL A 351 -23.55 -16.79 20.26
CA VAL A 351 -24.70 -16.38 21.07
C VAL A 351 -24.72 -17.23 22.33
N THR A 352 -24.63 -16.55 23.47
CA THR A 352 -24.71 -17.22 24.78
C THR A 352 -26.15 -17.16 25.28
N SER A 353 -26.83 -18.31 25.35
CA SER A 353 -28.13 -18.44 25.96
C SER A 353 -28.00 -18.99 27.36
N VAL A 354 -28.80 -18.42 28.30
CA VAL A 354 -28.84 -18.88 29.69
C VAL A 354 -30.22 -19.44 29.94
N SER A 355 -30.29 -20.73 30.21
CA SER A 355 -31.52 -21.43 30.55
C SER A 355 -31.48 -21.93 31.98
N GLY A 356 -32.61 -21.80 32.72
CA GLY A 356 -32.74 -22.23 34.11
C GLY A 356 -32.38 -21.13 35.14
N SER A 357 -32.72 -21.37 36.39
CA SER A 357 -32.45 -20.46 37.51
C SER A 357 -31.79 -21.19 38.67
N GLY A 358 -30.99 -20.47 39.45
CA GLY A 358 -30.27 -21.03 40.62
C GLY A 358 -29.24 -22.09 40.25
N ALA A 359 -29.22 -23.23 40.94
CA ALA A 359 -28.26 -24.32 40.74
C ALA A 359 -28.44 -25.07 39.41
N SER A 360 -29.56 -24.87 38.69
CA SER A 360 -29.87 -25.48 37.39
C SER A 360 -29.54 -24.55 36.22
N ARG A 361 -28.78 -23.50 36.43
CA ARG A 361 -28.39 -22.56 35.36
C ARG A 361 -27.45 -23.26 34.37
N ARG A 362 -27.93 -23.39 33.14
CA ARG A 362 -27.14 -23.94 31.99
C ARG A 362 -26.80 -22.79 31.05
N ILE A 363 -25.55 -22.65 30.79
CA ILE A 363 -25.05 -21.71 29.76
C ILE A 363 -24.78 -22.52 28.51
N VAL A 364 -25.46 -22.18 27.42
CA VAL A 364 -25.26 -22.78 26.10
C VAL A 364 -24.66 -21.71 25.21
N GLN A 365 -23.57 -22.03 24.56
CA GLN A 365 -22.95 -21.20 23.54
C GLN A 365 -23.19 -21.84 22.18
N ASP A 366 -23.97 -21.16 21.35
CA ASP A 366 -24.25 -21.58 19.98
C ASP A 366 -23.60 -20.59 19.00
N THR A 367 -23.08 -21.11 17.91
CA THR A 367 -22.61 -20.28 16.80
C THR A 367 -23.76 -20.08 15.81
N VAL A 368 -24.20 -18.84 15.65
CA VAL A 368 -25.25 -18.45 14.71
C VAL A 368 -24.59 -17.81 13.50
N TYR A 369 -24.96 -18.29 12.33
CA TYR A 369 -24.52 -17.76 11.04
C TYR A 369 -25.66 -16.95 10.43
N ASP A 370 -25.40 -15.68 10.18
CA ASP A 370 -26.40 -14.74 9.67
C ASP A 370 -26.44 -14.75 8.12
N LYS A 371 -25.35 -15.20 7.46
CA LYS A 371 -25.22 -15.23 6.00
C LYS A 371 -25.15 -16.66 5.50
N LYS A 372 -25.91 -16.94 4.45
CA LYS A 372 -26.01 -18.28 3.85
C LYS A 372 -25.89 -18.21 2.34
N LEU A 373 -25.10 -19.11 1.80
CA LEU A 373 -24.88 -19.31 0.37
C LEU A 373 -25.27 -20.74 0.02
N ARG A 374 -26.15 -20.91 -0.96
CA ARG A 374 -26.46 -22.22 -1.55
C ARG A 374 -25.50 -22.49 -2.69
N MET A 375 -24.88 -23.65 -2.65
CA MET A 375 -24.05 -24.19 -3.71
C MET A 375 -24.78 -25.38 -4.31
N THR A 376 -24.91 -25.42 -5.63
CA THR A 376 -25.61 -26.50 -6.36
C THR A 376 -24.70 -26.99 -7.48
N GLY A 377 -24.32 -28.25 -7.41
CA GLY A 377 -23.67 -28.97 -8.51
C GLY A 377 -24.73 -29.72 -9.31
N VAL A 378 -24.72 -29.60 -10.62
CA VAL A 378 -25.58 -30.39 -11.54
C VAL A 378 -24.67 -30.96 -12.62
N ALA A 379 -24.74 -32.27 -12.83
CA ALA A 379 -24.04 -32.97 -13.91
C ALA A 379 -25.10 -33.61 -14.83
N VAL A 380 -25.03 -33.34 -16.13
CA VAL A 380 -25.90 -33.84 -17.17
C VAL A 380 -25.09 -34.75 -18.09
N GLN A 381 -25.46 -36.03 -18.15
CA GLN A 381 -24.90 -36.98 -19.12
C GLN A 381 -25.58 -36.83 -20.45
N VAL A 382 -24.82 -36.59 -21.50
CA VAL A 382 -25.34 -36.36 -22.86
C VAL A 382 -24.84 -37.39 -23.87
N SER A 383 -23.99 -38.34 -23.45
CA SER A 383 -23.57 -39.47 -24.26
C SER A 383 -23.10 -40.61 -23.36
N ASP A 384 -23.29 -41.87 -23.77
CA ASP A 384 -22.88 -43.10 -23.11
C ASP A 384 -21.89 -43.94 -23.95
N GLU A 385 -21.79 -43.75 -25.28
CA GLU A 385 -20.82 -44.44 -26.13
C GLU A 385 -19.38 -44.07 -25.73
N ARG A 386 -19.16 -42.84 -25.44
CA ARG A 386 -18.05 -42.24 -24.75
C ARG A 386 -18.62 -41.28 -23.75
N GLU A 387 -18.47 -41.55 -22.47
CA GLU A 387 -19.13 -40.73 -21.46
C GLU A 387 -18.81 -39.28 -21.66
N ARG A 388 -19.85 -38.48 -21.85
CA ARG A 388 -19.75 -37.03 -21.98
C ARG A 388 -20.73 -36.39 -21.01
N TRP A 389 -20.23 -35.45 -20.24
CA TRP A 389 -21.00 -34.73 -19.22
C TRP A 389 -20.86 -33.23 -19.39
N VAL A 390 -21.99 -32.52 -19.14
CA VAL A 390 -22.01 -31.08 -18.95
C VAL A 390 -22.25 -30.81 -17.48
N ILE A 391 -21.32 -30.11 -16.85
CA ILE A 391 -21.30 -29.88 -15.40
C ILE A 391 -21.54 -28.41 -15.13
N PHE A 392 -22.48 -28.13 -14.24
CA PHE A 392 -22.86 -26.80 -13.79
C PHE A 392 -22.55 -26.67 -12.30
N HIS A 393 -21.88 -25.63 -11.92
CA HIS A 393 -21.74 -25.19 -10.53
C HIS A 393 -22.46 -23.87 -10.35
N HIS A 394 -23.58 -23.90 -9.64
CA HIS A 394 -24.43 -22.75 -9.37
C HIS A 394 -24.27 -22.30 -7.92
N PHE A 395 -24.28 -21.01 -7.68
CA PHE A 395 -24.32 -20.39 -6.36
C PHE A 395 -25.50 -19.42 -6.25
N LEU A 396 -26.11 -19.36 -5.07
CA LEU A 396 -27.22 -18.45 -4.77
C LEU A 396 -27.09 -17.93 -3.33
N TRP A 397 -27.00 -16.64 -3.17
CA TRP A 397 -27.10 -15.99 -1.88
C TRP A 397 -28.52 -16.08 -1.34
N LEU A 398 -28.72 -16.83 -0.26
CA LEU A 398 -30.01 -16.97 0.43
C LEU A 398 -30.30 -15.79 1.35
N THR A 399 -29.27 -15.02 1.68
CA THR A 399 -29.32 -13.81 2.50
C THR A 399 -28.48 -12.73 1.83
N ASP A 400 -28.67 -11.47 2.24
CA ASP A 400 -27.82 -10.36 1.77
C ASP A 400 -26.34 -10.63 2.09
N PRO A 401 -25.43 -10.59 1.11
CA PRO A 401 -23.98 -10.73 1.35
C PRO A 401 -23.41 -9.68 2.30
N GLY A 402 -24.03 -8.50 2.42
CA GLY A 402 -23.69 -7.43 3.36
C GLY A 402 -22.47 -6.60 2.98
N PHE A 403 -21.50 -7.14 2.28
CA PHE A 403 -20.39 -6.42 1.65
C PHE A 403 -20.42 -6.67 0.14
N TYR A 404 -20.10 -5.64 -0.65
CA TYR A 404 -20.24 -5.65 -2.10
C TYR A 404 -18.93 -5.27 -2.78
N GLY A 405 -17.89 -6.01 -2.47
CA GLY A 405 -16.57 -5.88 -3.06
C GLY A 405 -16.36 -6.83 -4.22
N THR A 406 -15.29 -7.59 -4.17
CA THR A 406 -14.99 -8.62 -5.16
C THR A 406 -15.38 -10.00 -4.67
N GLU A 407 -15.80 -10.83 -5.60
CA GLU A 407 -16.16 -12.22 -5.43
C GLU A 407 -15.32 -13.08 -6.35
N ALA A 408 -15.00 -14.30 -5.93
CA ALA A 408 -14.33 -15.27 -6.78
C ALA A 408 -14.90 -16.68 -6.60
N VAL A 409 -14.95 -17.41 -7.69
CA VAL A 409 -15.23 -18.84 -7.73
C VAL A 409 -14.00 -19.54 -8.28
N GLN A 410 -13.59 -20.62 -7.62
CA GLN A 410 -12.61 -21.56 -8.13
C GLN A 410 -13.29 -22.92 -8.28
N LEU A 411 -13.15 -23.51 -9.46
CA LEU A 411 -13.55 -24.88 -9.69
C LEU A 411 -12.33 -25.77 -9.83
N TRP A 412 -12.45 -26.96 -9.26
CA TRP A 412 -11.63 -28.11 -9.61
C TRP A 412 -12.46 -28.99 -10.53
N PRO A 413 -12.33 -28.83 -11.86
CA PRO A 413 -13.13 -29.62 -12.80
C PRO A 413 -12.71 -31.09 -12.74
N THR A 414 -13.55 -31.98 -13.29
CA THR A 414 -13.27 -33.41 -13.28
C THR A 414 -11.97 -33.79 -14.01
N TYR A 415 -11.49 -32.92 -14.91
CA TYR A 415 -10.22 -33.03 -15.62
C TYR A 415 -9.10 -32.20 -14.95
N THR A 416 -9.19 -31.95 -13.65
CA THR A 416 -8.22 -31.05 -12.99
C THR A 416 -6.79 -31.55 -13.08
N GLU A 417 -6.56 -32.85 -13.02
CA GLU A 417 -5.27 -33.52 -13.24
C GLU A 417 -5.30 -34.38 -14.50
N VAL A 418 -4.17 -34.48 -15.18
CA VAL A 418 -4.04 -35.33 -16.38
C VAL A 418 -4.35 -36.78 -16.09
N SER A 419 -4.15 -37.21 -14.84
CA SER A 419 -4.39 -38.61 -14.38
C SER A 419 -5.86 -38.91 -14.07
N ASP A 420 -6.76 -37.93 -14.15
CA ASP A 420 -8.17 -38.08 -13.72
C ASP A 420 -9.04 -38.86 -14.73
N GLY A 421 -8.48 -39.27 -15.87
CA GLY A 421 -9.19 -40.03 -16.89
C GLY A 421 -10.22 -39.26 -17.70
N TRP A 422 -10.22 -37.92 -17.56
CA TRP A 422 -11.16 -37.01 -18.20
C TRP A 422 -10.42 -35.93 -18.99
N ALA A 423 -11.08 -35.38 -20.01
CA ALA A 423 -10.59 -34.25 -20.78
C ALA A 423 -11.62 -33.13 -20.86
N SER A 424 -11.16 -31.90 -20.89
CA SER A 424 -12.01 -30.74 -21.22
C SER A 424 -12.58 -30.89 -22.63
N ASP A 425 -13.88 -30.66 -22.76
CA ASP A 425 -14.60 -30.73 -24.02
C ASP A 425 -15.35 -29.40 -24.29
N GLY A 426 -14.59 -28.43 -24.71
CA GLY A 426 -15.08 -27.10 -25.03
C GLY A 426 -14.62 -26.00 -24.08
N GLU A 427 -15.22 -24.83 -24.25
CA GLU A 427 -14.91 -23.65 -23.44
C GLU A 427 -15.75 -23.62 -22.15
N VAL A 428 -15.15 -23.11 -21.08
CA VAL A 428 -15.88 -22.80 -19.85
C VAL A 428 -16.79 -21.61 -20.08
N SER A 429 -18.03 -21.70 -19.62
CA SER A 429 -19.06 -20.66 -19.75
C SER A 429 -19.67 -20.31 -18.39
N GLY A 430 -20.51 -19.28 -18.38
CA GLY A 430 -21.24 -18.88 -17.19
C GLY A 430 -21.58 -17.40 -17.15
N ARG A 431 -22.38 -17.03 -16.18
CA ARG A 431 -22.77 -15.64 -15.93
C ARG A 431 -23.20 -15.42 -14.48
N VAL A 432 -23.22 -14.17 -14.08
CA VAL A 432 -23.73 -13.71 -12.79
C VAL A 432 -25.06 -13.02 -13.00
N LEU A 433 -25.99 -13.21 -12.07
CA LEU A 433 -27.34 -12.65 -12.13
C LEU A 433 -27.72 -12.02 -10.78
N TYR A 434 -28.66 -11.07 -10.86
CA TYR A 434 -29.37 -10.55 -9.69
C TYR A 434 -30.78 -10.08 -10.10
N ASP A 435 -31.65 -9.94 -9.11
CA ASP A 435 -32.98 -9.41 -9.31
C ASP A 435 -33.07 -7.98 -8.75
N ARG A 436 -33.87 -7.15 -9.43
CA ARG A 436 -34.15 -5.78 -8.97
C ARG A 436 -35.49 -5.30 -9.56
N GLY A 437 -36.41 -4.91 -8.67
CA GLY A 437 -37.72 -4.38 -9.10
C GLY A 437 -38.53 -5.36 -9.95
N GLY A 438 -38.47 -6.66 -9.68
CA GLY A 438 -39.17 -7.70 -10.42
C GLY A 438 -38.55 -8.05 -11.78
N LYS A 439 -37.34 -7.56 -12.07
CA LYS A 439 -36.59 -7.87 -13.29
C LYS A 439 -35.29 -8.56 -12.93
N THR A 440 -34.84 -9.48 -13.78
CA THR A 440 -33.56 -10.16 -13.67
C THR A 440 -32.53 -9.50 -14.59
N PHE A 441 -31.36 -9.24 -14.04
CA PHE A 441 -30.18 -8.71 -14.74
C PHE A 441 -29.09 -9.74 -14.74
N ALA A 442 -28.34 -9.83 -15.84
CA ALA A 442 -27.20 -10.71 -15.98
C ALA A 442 -25.97 -9.96 -16.51
N ALA A 443 -24.80 -10.40 -16.10
CA ALA A 443 -23.53 -9.95 -16.64
C ALA A 443 -22.59 -11.14 -16.88
N PRO A 444 -21.68 -11.06 -17.87
CA PRO A 444 -20.56 -11.98 -17.95
C PRO A 444 -19.65 -11.78 -16.73
N TYR A 445 -18.91 -12.80 -16.36
CA TYR A 445 -17.84 -12.67 -15.38
C TYR A 445 -16.81 -11.62 -15.83
N ARG A 446 -16.24 -10.88 -14.90
CA ARG A 446 -15.13 -9.97 -15.18
C ARG A 446 -13.94 -10.71 -15.77
N SER A 447 -13.68 -11.89 -15.24
CA SER A 447 -12.70 -12.84 -15.74
C SER A 447 -13.27 -14.24 -15.54
N LEU A 448 -13.23 -15.05 -16.59
CA LEU A 448 -13.58 -16.48 -16.55
C LEU A 448 -12.52 -17.19 -17.38
N ARG A 449 -11.67 -18.00 -16.74
CA ARG A 449 -10.55 -18.65 -17.41
C ARG A 449 -10.12 -19.93 -16.72
N SER A 450 -9.59 -20.86 -17.52
CA SER A 450 -8.85 -22.01 -17.02
C SER A 450 -7.39 -21.65 -16.86
N GLU A 451 -6.77 -22.03 -15.74
CA GLU A 451 -5.36 -21.86 -15.46
C GLU A 451 -4.74 -23.24 -15.22
N THR A 452 -3.69 -23.55 -15.98
CA THR A 452 -2.93 -24.78 -15.82
C THR A 452 -1.59 -24.45 -15.19
N TYR A 453 -1.23 -25.16 -14.11
CA TYR A 453 0.00 -24.94 -13.37
C TYR A 453 0.58 -26.25 -12.85
N ASP A 454 1.90 -26.27 -12.70
CA ASP A 454 2.61 -27.38 -12.09
C ASP A 454 2.71 -27.18 -10.58
N TYR A 455 2.47 -28.23 -9.80
CA TYR A 455 2.65 -28.24 -8.36
C TYR A 455 3.48 -29.46 -7.93
N ASP A 456 4.26 -29.30 -6.87
CA ASP A 456 5.08 -30.37 -6.31
C ASP A 456 4.25 -31.18 -5.30
N SER A 457 3.92 -32.40 -5.69
CA SER A 457 3.22 -33.35 -4.82
C SER A 457 4.21 -34.09 -3.94
N VAL A 458 3.97 -34.07 -2.63
CA VAL A 458 4.83 -34.71 -1.62
C VAL A 458 5.12 -36.20 -1.93
N PHE A 459 4.22 -36.90 -2.63
CA PHE A 459 4.33 -38.34 -2.92
C PHE A 459 4.61 -38.66 -4.40
N PHE A 460 4.29 -37.74 -5.34
CA PHE A 460 4.25 -38.06 -6.76
C PHE A 460 5.12 -37.14 -7.63
N GLY A 461 5.91 -36.22 -7.02
CA GLY A 461 6.72 -35.24 -7.76
C GLY A 461 5.88 -34.16 -8.42
N ILE A 462 6.43 -33.53 -9.47
CA ILE A 462 5.75 -32.45 -10.20
C ILE A 462 4.54 -33.03 -10.95
N ARG A 463 3.37 -32.46 -10.69
CA ARG A 463 2.11 -32.75 -11.37
C ARG A 463 1.51 -31.49 -11.96
N THR A 464 0.84 -31.66 -13.08
CA THR A 464 0.12 -30.57 -13.75
C THR A 464 -1.36 -30.62 -13.36
N ARG A 465 -1.89 -29.46 -12.99
CA ARG A 465 -3.28 -29.29 -12.58
C ARG A 465 -3.92 -28.12 -13.32
N SER A 466 -5.20 -28.27 -13.66
CA SER A 466 -6.01 -27.22 -14.29
C SER A 466 -7.19 -26.85 -13.40
N ASP A 467 -7.24 -25.59 -12.98
CA ASP A 467 -8.36 -25.02 -12.23
C ASP A 467 -9.06 -23.95 -13.06
N VAL A 468 -10.35 -23.75 -12.79
CA VAL A 468 -11.13 -22.68 -13.40
C VAL A 468 -11.34 -21.57 -12.37
N PHE A 469 -11.06 -20.34 -12.76
CA PHE A 469 -11.28 -19.15 -11.94
C PHE A 469 -12.29 -18.23 -12.61
N ALA A 470 -13.27 -17.79 -11.82
CA ALA A 470 -14.23 -16.76 -12.19
C ALA A 470 -14.20 -15.63 -11.16
N SER A 471 -14.05 -14.39 -11.61
CA SER A 471 -14.07 -13.22 -10.74
C SER A 471 -15.16 -12.24 -11.17
N PHE A 472 -15.83 -11.62 -10.20
CA PHE A 472 -16.96 -10.73 -10.41
C PHE A 472 -17.23 -9.84 -9.21
N SER A 473 -18.22 -8.97 -9.32
CA SER A 473 -18.82 -8.21 -8.20
C SER A 473 -20.32 -8.25 -8.32
N VAL A 474 -21.00 -8.21 -7.18
CA VAL A 474 -22.46 -8.12 -7.13
C VAL A 474 -22.91 -6.70 -6.78
N PRO A 475 -24.03 -6.20 -7.31
CA PRO A 475 -24.47 -4.83 -7.08
C PRO A 475 -25.07 -4.66 -5.68
N ARG A 476 -24.81 -3.49 -5.06
CA ARG A 476 -25.31 -3.15 -3.71
C ARG A 476 -26.84 -3.18 -3.56
N ASN A 477 -27.57 -3.04 -4.65
CA ASN A 477 -29.04 -2.99 -4.66
C ASN A 477 -29.64 -4.23 -5.35
N GLY A 478 -28.86 -5.32 -5.46
CA GLY A 478 -29.29 -6.57 -6.06
C GLY A 478 -29.91 -7.48 -5.02
N GLU A 479 -31.03 -8.10 -5.35
CA GLU A 479 -31.64 -9.18 -4.60
C GLU A 479 -31.32 -10.50 -5.29
N ASN A 480 -31.34 -11.61 -4.54
CA ASN A 480 -31.10 -12.96 -5.08
C ASN A 480 -29.86 -13.04 -5.97
N CYS A 481 -28.73 -12.48 -5.47
CA CYS A 481 -27.47 -12.55 -6.18
C CYS A 481 -27.04 -14.00 -6.38
N ARG A 482 -26.80 -14.39 -7.63
CA ARG A 482 -26.53 -15.78 -8.03
C ARG A 482 -25.71 -15.83 -9.31
N GLY A 483 -25.28 -17.01 -9.67
CA GLY A 483 -24.57 -17.23 -10.91
C GLY A 483 -24.16 -18.68 -11.06
N TYR A 484 -23.60 -19.01 -12.21
CA TYR A 484 -23.09 -20.35 -12.45
C TYR A 484 -21.83 -20.33 -13.32
N VAL A 485 -21.05 -21.39 -13.19
CA VAL A 485 -19.97 -21.73 -14.11
C VAL A 485 -20.26 -23.12 -14.66
N ALA A 486 -20.14 -23.28 -15.97
CA ALA A 486 -20.39 -24.53 -16.67
C ALA A 486 -19.18 -24.93 -17.51
N TYR A 487 -18.95 -26.23 -17.62
CA TYR A 487 -17.98 -26.83 -18.51
C TYR A 487 -18.44 -28.21 -18.97
N ALA A 488 -17.95 -28.66 -20.11
CA ALA A 488 -18.16 -30.02 -20.58
C ALA A 488 -16.87 -30.84 -20.45
N THR A 489 -17.04 -32.13 -20.25
CA THR A 489 -15.94 -33.09 -20.12
C THR A 489 -16.29 -34.39 -20.82
N SER A 490 -15.28 -35.03 -21.41
CA SER A 490 -15.39 -36.35 -22.06
C SER A 490 -14.41 -37.31 -21.42
N GLU A 491 -14.84 -38.57 -21.28
CA GLU A 491 -14.01 -39.64 -20.77
C GLU A 491 -12.85 -39.96 -21.69
N LEU A 492 -11.66 -40.16 -21.15
CA LEU A 492 -10.45 -40.62 -21.84
C LEU A 492 -10.18 -42.08 -21.62
N ALA A 493 -10.53 -42.60 -20.44
CA ALA A 493 -10.34 -43.98 -20.05
C ALA A 493 -11.50 -44.42 -19.14
N ASP A 494 -11.90 -45.69 -19.29
CA ASP A 494 -13.00 -46.28 -18.52
C ASP A 494 -12.66 -46.39 -17.02
N ASP A 495 -13.70 -46.48 -16.20
CA ASP A 495 -13.63 -46.70 -14.74
C ASP A 495 -13.14 -45.52 -13.89
N TYR A 496 -13.09 -44.29 -14.42
CA TYR A 496 -12.79 -43.09 -13.62
C TYR A 496 -14.05 -42.40 -13.10
N ILE A 497 -14.03 -42.05 -11.81
CA ILE A 497 -15.17 -41.39 -11.15
C ILE A 497 -15.16 -39.91 -11.50
N ILE A 498 -16.36 -39.36 -11.83
CA ILE A 498 -16.55 -37.94 -11.99
C ILE A 498 -16.51 -37.27 -10.62
N SER A 499 -15.54 -36.36 -10.46
CA SER A 499 -15.38 -35.54 -9.26
C SER A 499 -15.16 -34.09 -9.64
N SER A 500 -16.02 -33.19 -9.17
CA SER A 500 -15.91 -31.76 -9.44
C SER A 500 -16.27 -30.97 -8.19
N TRP A 501 -15.42 -30.00 -7.85
CA TRP A 501 -15.56 -29.21 -6.63
C TRP A 501 -15.61 -27.74 -6.95
N ILE A 502 -16.30 -26.99 -6.09
CA ILE A 502 -16.39 -25.54 -6.17
C ILE A 502 -16.03 -24.91 -4.83
N ASN A 503 -15.28 -23.85 -4.88
CA ASN A 503 -15.02 -22.97 -3.76
C ASN A 503 -15.45 -21.55 -4.10
N TYR A 504 -16.14 -20.91 -3.16
CA TYR A 504 -16.59 -19.53 -3.28
C TYR A 504 -15.86 -18.66 -2.27
N VAL A 505 -15.33 -17.55 -2.72
CA VAL A 505 -14.61 -16.59 -1.87
C VAL A 505 -15.34 -15.25 -1.94
N HIS A 506 -15.79 -14.81 -0.77
CA HIS A 506 -16.48 -13.54 -0.57
C HIS A 506 -15.57 -12.58 0.19
N GLN A 507 -15.39 -11.38 -0.31
CA GLN A 507 -14.69 -10.33 0.40
C GLN A 507 -15.57 -9.79 1.53
N GLN A 508 -15.12 -9.95 2.79
CA GLN A 508 -15.91 -9.59 3.98
C GLN A 508 -15.61 -8.19 4.53
N SER A 509 -14.53 -7.54 4.07
CA SER A 509 -14.09 -6.25 4.63
C SER A 509 -13.50 -5.35 3.55
N TRP A 510 -13.82 -4.05 3.65
CA TRP A 510 -13.28 -3.00 2.80
C TRP A 510 -11.97 -2.38 3.31
N LEU A 511 -11.61 -2.63 4.58
CA LEU A 511 -10.41 -2.07 5.23
C LEU A 511 -9.16 -2.93 5.05
N GLN A 512 -9.06 -3.69 3.98
CA GLN A 512 -7.84 -4.43 3.66
C GLN A 512 -6.87 -3.54 2.88
N TYR A 513 -5.62 -3.43 3.34
CA TYR A 513 -4.59 -2.68 2.62
C TYR A 513 -3.28 -3.50 2.49
N PRO A 514 -2.75 -3.67 1.27
CA PRO A 514 -3.38 -3.32 -0.01
C PRO A 514 -4.72 -4.03 -0.18
N ALA A 515 -5.63 -3.44 -0.97
CA ALA A 515 -6.85 -4.10 -1.36
C ALA A 515 -6.47 -5.37 -2.12
N MET A 516 -6.96 -6.51 -1.66
CA MET A 516 -6.75 -7.81 -2.29
C MET A 516 -8.08 -8.26 -2.83
N THR A 517 -8.14 -8.61 -4.10
CA THR A 517 -9.35 -9.17 -4.69
C THR A 517 -9.62 -10.58 -4.14
N ALA A 518 -10.87 -11.02 -4.18
CA ALA A 518 -11.24 -12.37 -3.75
C ALA A 518 -10.46 -13.46 -4.53
N GLU A 519 -10.16 -13.21 -5.81
CA GLU A 519 -9.36 -14.12 -6.64
C GLU A 519 -7.89 -14.16 -6.19
N GLU A 520 -7.27 -13.00 -5.92
CA GLU A 520 -5.89 -12.95 -5.40
C GLU A 520 -5.77 -13.62 -4.04
N TYR A 521 -6.73 -13.39 -3.14
CA TYR A 521 -6.79 -14.06 -1.85
C TYR A 521 -6.90 -15.57 -1.99
N ARG A 522 -7.63 -16.06 -3.01
CA ARG A 522 -7.77 -17.49 -3.25
C ARG A 522 -6.49 -18.13 -3.78
N LYS A 523 -5.69 -17.38 -4.53
CA LYS A 523 -4.42 -17.84 -5.12
C LYS A 523 -3.22 -17.71 -4.19
N SER A 524 -3.31 -16.87 -3.14
CA SER A 524 -2.27 -16.70 -2.13
C SER A 524 -2.30 -17.83 -1.09
#